data_35f90595cc993abce260472dab7c3d3a
#
_entry.id   35f90595cc993abce260472dab7c3d3a
#
_cell.length_a   1.000
_cell.length_b   1.000
_cell.length_c   1.000
_cell.angle_alpha   90.00
_cell.angle_beta   90.00
_cell.angle_gamma   90.00
#
_symmetry.space_group_name_H-M   'P 1'
#
loop_
_entity.id
_entity.type
_entity.pdbx_description
1 polymer ?
#
loop_
_entity_poly.entity_id
_entity_poly.type
_entity_poly.pdbx_seq_one_letter_code
_entity_poly.pdbx_strand_id
1 'polypeptide(L)'
;MKKSLLAAALLSAFAISAHAQSSVTLYGLIDTGLVYTNNQFGHSNWQLNSSSTQNTVFGLKGSEDLGGGLHAIFKLEQGFLLNNGAQAFSGLGFGSQAWVGLQSDPYGTLTFGRQFDVMNDLVGPLTAGSNTWGGNLAAHPFENDNLAANSVVVNNSVKYASPTLYGVTFETMYSFSNKAGDFANNRSYGFAVSYTQGPLNLAAGYLQFNNAGNSSGAVTTSDTSANFLAERQRVWSLGGNYTYGPATVGLVWSHTQIDNAAGVYSFGTGTYLGSNDDSAGSLAGSLRLDNFEANVKYALTPAWSVSGAYTYTHGAYNGTNPGWNTAMLQTDYAVSKRTDFYLEGVYQNVHGAPQGSVLSHAMINTLSPSSTDTQVAVTVGMRHAF
;
A
#
# COMPACT_ATOMS: atom_id res chain seq x y z
N MET A 1 -0.16 -39.55 51.83
CA MET A 1 0.11 -38.11 52.04
C MET A 1 1.19 -37.50 51.11
N LYS A 2 2.32 -38.18 50.79
CA LYS A 2 3.38 -37.58 49.91
C LYS A 2 3.00 -37.48 48.43
N LYS A 3 2.08 -38.31 47.90
CA LYS A 3 1.63 -38.26 46.49
C LYS A 3 0.60 -37.17 46.20
N SER A 4 -0.17 -36.76 47.20
CA SER A 4 -1.14 -35.64 47.07
C SER A 4 -0.50 -34.29 47.18
N LEU A 5 0.62 -34.15 47.86
CA LEU A 5 1.41 -32.92 47.91
C LEU A 5 2.17 -32.67 46.61
N LEU A 6 2.65 -33.69 45.90
CA LEU A 6 3.27 -33.56 44.60
C LEU A 6 2.27 -33.16 43.51
N ALA A 7 1.03 -33.68 43.54
CA ALA A 7 -0.05 -33.34 42.64
C ALA A 7 -0.52 -31.88 42.85
N ALA A 8 -0.59 -31.44 44.11
CA ALA A 8 -0.93 -30.05 44.44
C ALA A 8 0.17 -29.04 44.00
N ALA A 9 1.46 -29.43 44.17
CA ALA A 9 2.58 -28.61 43.69
C ALA A 9 2.67 -28.52 42.17
N LEU A 10 2.35 -29.59 41.44
CA LEU A 10 2.24 -29.56 39.97
C LEU A 10 1.04 -28.73 39.49
N LEU A 11 -0.11 -28.83 40.14
CA LEU A 11 -1.29 -28.00 39.82
C LEU A 11 -1.08 -26.52 40.13
N SER A 12 -0.33 -26.18 41.19
CA SER A 12 0.01 -24.79 41.52
C SER A 12 1.06 -24.21 40.56
N ALA A 13 1.97 -25.01 39.99
CA ALA A 13 2.92 -24.55 38.98
C ALA A 13 2.22 -24.20 37.63
N PHE A 14 1.10 -24.85 37.31
CA PHE A 14 0.27 -24.49 36.14
C PHE A 14 -0.68 -23.29 36.40
N ALA A 15 -0.98 -22.99 37.67
CA ALA A 15 -1.85 -21.87 38.00
C ALA A 15 -1.15 -20.50 38.00
N ILE A 16 0.17 -20.44 37.94
CA ILE A 16 0.95 -19.19 37.91
C ILE A 16 1.04 -18.60 36.48
N SER A 17 0.71 -19.39 35.47
CA SER A 17 0.73 -18.95 34.05
C SER A 17 -0.57 -18.26 33.57
N ALA A 18 -1.55 -18.03 34.45
CA ALA A 18 -2.90 -17.58 34.04
C ALA A 18 -3.08 -16.04 34.01
N HIS A 19 -2.01 -15.26 33.94
CA HIS A 19 -2.09 -13.81 33.77
C HIS A 19 -1.52 -13.32 32.42
N ALA A 20 -1.56 -14.16 31.39
CA ALA A 20 -1.37 -13.68 30.03
C ALA A 20 -2.57 -12.78 29.69
N GLN A 21 -2.41 -11.48 29.75
CA GLN A 21 -3.44 -10.52 29.40
C GLN A 21 -3.57 -10.52 27.87
N SER A 22 -4.32 -11.49 27.34
CA SER A 22 -4.64 -11.57 25.90
C SER A 22 -5.61 -10.45 25.55
N SER A 23 -5.28 -9.65 24.57
CA SER A 23 -6.16 -8.61 24.05
C SER A 23 -6.52 -8.88 22.59
N VAL A 24 -7.81 -8.80 22.26
CA VAL A 24 -8.30 -8.78 20.89
C VAL A 24 -9.03 -7.47 20.68
N THR A 25 -8.62 -6.74 19.64
CA THR A 25 -9.20 -5.44 19.31
C THR A 25 -9.86 -5.53 17.93
N LEU A 26 -11.14 -5.17 17.86
CA LEU A 26 -11.81 -4.83 16.62
C LEU A 26 -11.44 -3.39 16.25
N TYR A 27 -11.08 -3.16 15.01
CA TYR A 27 -10.76 -1.83 14.49
C TYR A 27 -11.18 -1.70 13.04
N GLY A 28 -11.26 -0.50 12.53
CA GLY A 28 -11.52 -0.25 11.12
C GLY A 28 -11.40 1.20 10.73
N LEU A 29 -11.40 1.41 9.44
CA LEU A 29 -11.45 2.71 8.77
C LEU A 29 -12.46 2.62 7.63
N ILE A 30 -13.37 3.58 7.57
CA ILE A 30 -14.29 3.77 6.45
C ILE A 30 -13.92 5.07 5.77
N ASP A 31 -13.60 5.01 4.49
CA ASP A 31 -13.30 6.15 3.63
C ASP A 31 -14.17 6.09 2.37
N THR A 32 -14.92 7.15 2.12
CA THR A 32 -15.74 7.29 0.92
C THR A 32 -15.82 8.75 0.47
N GLY A 33 -15.81 8.96 -0.83
CA GLY A 33 -15.96 10.29 -1.43
C GLY A 33 -16.87 10.27 -2.66
N LEU A 34 -17.60 11.38 -2.85
CA LEU A 34 -18.23 11.69 -4.12
C LEU A 34 -17.17 12.29 -5.04
N VAL A 35 -16.85 11.57 -6.11
CA VAL A 35 -15.80 11.94 -7.06
C VAL A 35 -16.42 12.39 -8.36
N TYR A 36 -16.05 13.57 -8.82
CA TYR A 36 -16.20 14.01 -10.19
C TYR A 36 -14.94 13.76 -10.98
N THR A 37 -15.06 13.17 -12.16
CA THR A 37 -13.96 12.99 -13.12
C THR A 37 -14.38 13.58 -14.45
N ASN A 38 -13.51 14.38 -15.07
CA ASN A 38 -13.81 15.03 -16.35
C ASN A 38 -13.85 14.04 -17.52
N ASN A 39 -13.07 12.95 -17.44
CA ASN A 39 -12.95 11.98 -18.52
C ASN A 39 -12.65 10.57 -17.98
N GLN A 40 -13.59 9.65 -18.18
CA GLN A 40 -13.42 8.20 -18.05
C GLN A 40 -13.94 7.59 -19.36
N PHE A 41 -13.05 7.03 -20.18
CA PHE A 41 -13.37 6.51 -21.52
C PHE A 41 -14.12 7.52 -22.41
N GLY A 42 -13.82 8.81 -22.34
CA GLY A 42 -14.42 9.86 -23.15
C GLY A 42 -15.63 10.57 -22.53
N HIS A 43 -16.02 10.20 -21.32
CA HIS A 43 -17.19 10.77 -20.64
C HIS A 43 -16.82 11.32 -19.26
N SER A 44 -17.46 12.43 -18.87
CA SER A 44 -17.42 12.85 -17.48
C SER A 44 -18.23 11.89 -16.60
N ASN A 45 -17.78 11.69 -15.36
CA ASN A 45 -18.44 10.78 -14.44
C ASN A 45 -18.56 11.38 -13.04
N TRP A 46 -19.69 11.10 -12.38
CA TRP A 46 -19.92 11.30 -10.97
C TRP A 46 -20.09 9.94 -10.32
N GLN A 47 -19.25 9.59 -9.37
CA GLN A 47 -19.30 8.29 -8.72
C GLN A 47 -19.06 8.39 -7.22
N LEU A 48 -19.68 7.48 -6.45
CA LEU A 48 -19.26 7.23 -5.08
C LEU A 48 -18.05 6.31 -5.13
N ASN A 49 -16.90 6.81 -4.70
CA ASN A 49 -15.65 6.05 -4.65
C ASN A 49 -15.37 5.61 -3.22
N SER A 50 -15.16 4.32 -3.03
CA SER A 50 -14.65 3.77 -1.77
C SER A 50 -13.13 3.89 -1.76
N SER A 51 -12.56 4.27 -0.62
CA SER A 51 -11.10 4.34 -0.48
C SER A 51 -10.44 5.41 -1.36
N SER A 52 -11.03 6.58 -1.47
CA SER A 52 -10.45 7.68 -2.26
C SER A 52 -9.08 8.11 -1.71
N THR A 53 -8.93 8.19 -0.38
CA THR A 53 -7.66 8.55 0.25
C THR A 53 -7.04 7.39 1.01
N GLN A 54 -7.82 6.62 1.79
CA GLN A 54 -7.34 5.51 2.60
C GLN A 54 -8.18 4.27 2.38
N ASN A 55 -7.59 3.09 2.54
CA ASN A 55 -8.32 1.84 2.37
C ASN A 55 -9.46 1.69 3.38
N THR A 56 -10.64 1.39 2.87
CA THR A 56 -11.80 1.03 3.69
C THR A 56 -11.63 -0.40 4.15
N VAL A 57 -11.42 -0.58 5.45
CA VAL A 57 -11.10 -1.87 6.06
C VAL A 57 -11.76 -2.04 7.41
N PHE A 58 -12.00 -3.29 7.80
CA PHE A 58 -12.20 -3.67 9.19
C PHE A 58 -11.34 -4.89 9.53
N GLY A 59 -10.97 -5.05 10.79
CA GLY A 59 -10.09 -6.15 11.17
C GLY A 59 -10.08 -6.45 12.66
N LEU A 60 -9.47 -7.59 12.95
CA LEU A 60 -9.14 -8.05 14.28
C LEU A 60 -7.62 -8.10 14.41
N LYS A 61 -7.10 -7.57 15.49
CA LYS A 61 -5.70 -7.75 15.89
C LYS A 61 -5.63 -8.16 17.34
N GLY A 62 -4.66 -8.99 17.67
CA GLY A 62 -4.50 -9.46 19.04
C GLY A 62 -3.05 -9.64 19.43
N SER A 63 -2.84 -9.62 20.76
CA SER A 63 -1.56 -9.88 21.36
C SER A 63 -1.77 -10.73 22.61
N GLU A 64 -0.97 -11.77 22.75
CA GLU A 64 -0.88 -12.64 23.94
C GLU A 64 0.52 -12.53 24.51
N ASP A 65 0.64 -12.17 25.76
CA ASP A 65 1.93 -12.15 26.48
C ASP A 65 2.35 -13.59 26.80
N LEU A 66 3.48 -14.01 26.24
CA LEU A 66 4.09 -15.33 26.49
C LEU A 66 5.11 -15.31 27.61
N GLY A 67 5.33 -14.15 28.25
CA GLY A 67 6.33 -13.93 29.28
C GLY A 67 7.71 -13.55 28.73
N GLY A 68 8.51 -12.93 29.58
CA GLY A 68 9.89 -12.55 29.22
C GLY A 68 10.02 -11.50 28.12
N GLY A 69 8.98 -10.69 27.86
CA GLY A 69 8.96 -9.71 26.77
C GLY A 69 8.70 -10.33 25.39
N LEU A 70 8.18 -11.56 25.36
CA LEU A 70 7.77 -12.25 24.13
C LEU A 70 6.24 -12.26 24.02
N HIS A 71 5.73 -11.90 22.85
CA HIS A 71 4.30 -11.87 22.54
C HIS A 71 3.99 -12.69 21.29
N ALA A 72 2.89 -13.46 21.33
CA ALA A 72 2.25 -13.96 20.11
C ALA A 72 1.27 -12.89 19.61
N ILE A 73 1.37 -12.54 18.33
CA ILE A 73 0.57 -11.50 17.72
C ILE A 73 -0.12 -11.99 16.45
N PHE A 74 -1.28 -11.42 16.13
CA PHE A 74 -1.93 -11.69 14.85
C PHE A 74 -2.69 -10.46 14.33
N LYS A 75 -2.94 -10.45 13.02
CA LYS A 75 -3.80 -9.49 12.35
C LYS A 75 -4.60 -10.18 11.25
N LEU A 76 -5.92 -9.96 11.25
CA LEU A 76 -6.85 -10.36 10.21
C LEU A 76 -7.61 -9.12 9.76
N GLU A 77 -7.48 -8.73 8.49
CA GLU A 77 -8.03 -7.48 7.97
C GLU A 77 -8.70 -7.70 6.62
N GLN A 78 -9.95 -7.27 6.52
CA GLN A 78 -10.77 -7.31 5.32
C GLN A 78 -10.92 -5.91 4.74
N GLY A 79 -10.47 -5.74 3.49
CA GLY A 79 -10.82 -4.59 2.66
C GLY A 79 -12.18 -4.77 2.00
N PHE A 80 -13.00 -3.73 1.96
CA PHE A 80 -14.30 -3.77 1.31
C PHE A 80 -14.64 -2.45 0.62
N LEU A 81 -15.55 -2.53 -0.35
CA LEU A 81 -16.02 -1.38 -1.10
C LEU A 81 -17.31 -0.87 -0.47
N LEU A 82 -17.30 0.37 0.05
CA LEU A 82 -18.45 0.94 0.74
C LEU A 82 -19.63 1.21 -0.20
N ASN A 83 -19.35 1.47 -1.49
CA ASN A 83 -20.36 1.78 -2.50
C ASN A 83 -21.28 0.60 -2.86
N ASN A 84 -20.85 -0.66 -2.65
CA ASN A 84 -21.63 -1.85 -3.01
C ASN A 84 -21.51 -3.02 -2.02
N GLY A 85 -20.66 -2.90 -0.98
CA GLY A 85 -20.42 -3.96 0.02
C GLY A 85 -19.55 -5.12 -0.46
N ALA A 86 -18.95 -5.05 -1.66
CA ALA A 86 -18.08 -6.10 -2.17
C ALA A 86 -16.74 -6.15 -1.44
N GLN A 87 -16.04 -7.27 -1.53
CA GLN A 87 -14.65 -7.40 -1.07
C GLN A 87 -13.72 -6.60 -1.98
N ALA A 88 -12.75 -5.88 -1.40
CA ALA A 88 -11.73 -5.15 -2.17
C ALA A 88 -10.81 -6.10 -2.94
N PHE A 89 -10.49 -7.26 -2.34
CA PHE A 89 -9.75 -8.35 -2.98
C PHE A 89 -10.70 -9.50 -3.25
N SER A 90 -10.94 -9.79 -4.51
CA SER A 90 -11.94 -10.77 -4.95
C SER A 90 -11.70 -12.17 -4.34
N GLY A 91 -12.73 -12.74 -3.73
CA GLY A 91 -12.71 -14.10 -3.19
C GLY A 91 -11.93 -14.30 -1.88
N LEU A 92 -11.39 -13.22 -1.27
CA LEU A 92 -10.59 -13.31 -0.04
C LEU A 92 -11.36 -12.80 1.18
N GLY A 93 -11.49 -13.65 2.22
CA GLY A 93 -12.13 -13.28 3.49
C GLY A 93 -11.31 -12.31 4.37
N PHE A 94 -9.98 -12.27 4.19
CA PHE A 94 -9.07 -11.32 4.85
C PHE A 94 -8.02 -10.85 3.84
N GLY A 95 -8.50 -10.19 2.78
CA GLY A 95 -7.70 -9.83 1.62
C GLY A 95 -6.65 -8.75 1.87
N SER A 96 -6.84 -7.86 2.84
CA SER A 96 -5.86 -6.83 3.16
C SER A 96 -4.69 -7.39 3.96
N GLN A 97 -4.94 -8.12 5.05
CA GLN A 97 -3.89 -8.75 5.83
C GLN A 97 -4.41 -10.00 6.55
N ALA A 98 -3.61 -11.06 6.59
CA ALA A 98 -3.88 -12.30 7.30
C ALA A 98 -2.56 -12.92 7.74
N TRP A 99 -2.11 -12.62 8.96
CA TRP A 99 -0.83 -13.09 9.46
C TRP A 99 -0.82 -13.34 10.97
N VAL A 100 0.11 -14.18 11.40
CA VAL A 100 0.46 -14.46 12.80
C VAL A 100 1.94 -14.25 12.98
N GLY A 101 2.40 -13.94 14.18
CA GLY A 101 3.81 -13.71 14.43
C GLY A 101 4.21 -13.73 15.89
N LEU A 102 5.51 -13.54 16.10
CA LEU A 102 6.14 -13.36 17.40
C LEU A 102 6.79 -11.97 17.45
N GLN A 103 6.53 -11.25 18.52
CA GLN A 103 7.13 -9.97 18.81
C GLN A 103 7.96 -10.08 20.08
N SER A 104 9.18 -9.56 20.04
CA SER A 104 10.07 -9.48 21.20
C SER A 104 10.69 -8.09 21.28
N ASP A 105 10.61 -7.47 22.45
CA ASP A 105 11.15 -6.12 22.66
C ASP A 105 12.62 -5.98 22.24
N PRO A 106 13.55 -6.89 22.65
CA PRO A 106 14.95 -6.79 22.27
C PRO A 106 15.28 -7.33 20.87
N TYR A 107 14.42 -8.18 20.27
CA TYR A 107 14.77 -8.91 19.05
C TYR A 107 13.89 -8.54 17.84
N GLY A 108 12.85 -7.72 18.01
CA GLY A 108 11.96 -7.30 16.94
C GLY A 108 10.79 -8.26 16.70
N THR A 109 10.25 -8.23 15.50
CA THR A 109 9.00 -8.91 15.16
C THR A 109 9.19 -9.80 13.93
N LEU A 110 8.72 -11.04 14.03
CA LEU A 110 8.70 -12.01 12.92
C LEU A 110 7.26 -12.42 12.64
N THR A 111 6.79 -12.19 11.41
CA THR A 111 5.41 -12.46 10.99
C THR A 111 5.35 -13.39 9.78
N PHE A 112 4.26 -14.18 9.69
CA PHE A 112 4.02 -15.20 8.67
C PHE A 112 2.61 -15.04 8.11
N GLY A 113 2.45 -14.90 6.79
CA GLY A 113 1.15 -14.85 6.15
C GLY A 113 1.05 -13.86 4.99
N ARG A 114 -0.15 -13.33 4.76
CA ARG A 114 -0.44 -12.28 3.78
C ARG A 114 -0.32 -10.91 4.45
N GLN A 115 0.56 -10.04 3.94
CA GLN A 115 0.85 -8.75 4.55
C GLN A 115 1.44 -7.76 3.54
N PHE A 116 1.45 -6.49 3.87
CA PHE A 116 2.14 -5.47 3.08
C PHE A 116 3.64 -5.72 3.05
N ASP A 117 4.29 -5.28 1.99
CA ASP A 117 5.72 -5.38 1.82
C ASP A 117 6.48 -4.28 2.56
N VAL A 118 7.81 -4.42 2.60
CA VAL A 118 8.70 -3.54 3.34
C VAL A 118 8.79 -2.11 2.77
N MET A 119 8.48 -1.93 1.48
CA MET A 119 8.44 -0.62 0.84
C MET A 119 7.22 0.17 1.30
N ASN A 120 6.06 -0.49 1.33
CA ASN A 120 4.82 0.09 1.83
C ASN A 120 4.95 0.49 3.31
N ASP A 121 5.57 -0.36 4.13
CA ASP A 121 5.68 -0.12 5.58
C ASP A 121 6.64 1.02 5.92
N LEU A 122 7.82 1.11 5.29
CA LEU A 122 8.86 2.05 5.71
C LEU A 122 9.04 3.28 4.78
N VAL A 123 8.85 3.11 3.46
CA VAL A 123 9.02 4.22 2.50
C VAL A 123 7.69 4.88 2.16
N GLY A 124 6.63 4.09 2.01
CA GLY A 124 5.27 4.58 1.72
C GLY A 124 4.84 5.78 2.57
N PRO A 125 5.03 5.78 3.91
CA PRO A 125 4.67 6.92 4.77
C PRO A 125 5.32 8.26 4.43
N LEU A 126 6.31 8.30 3.54
CA LEU A 126 6.94 9.52 3.06
C LEU A 126 6.26 10.11 1.82
N THR A 127 5.40 9.32 1.12
CA THR A 127 4.69 9.75 -0.09
C THR A 127 3.32 10.34 0.21
N ALA A 128 2.82 11.18 -0.68
CA ALA A 128 1.44 11.65 -0.65
C ALA A 128 0.45 10.48 -0.82
N GLY A 129 0.75 9.55 -1.70
CA GLY A 129 -0.11 8.40 -2.03
C GLY A 129 -0.41 7.44 -0.89
N SER A 130 0.44 7.38 0.15
CA SER A 130 0.21 6.54 1.34
C SER A 130 -0.36 7.30 2.53
N ASN A 131 -0.35 8.62 2.50
CA ASN A 131 -0.77 9.46 3.61
C ASN A 131 -2.25 9.85 3.55
N THR A 132 -2.84 10.17 4.70
CA THR A 132 -4.21 10.68 4.81
C THR A 132 -4.43 12.03 4.13
N TRP A 133 -3.35 12.72 3.78
CA TRP A 133 -3.36 14.04 3.16
C TRP A 133 -3.00 14.02 1.66
N GLY A 134 -3.36 12.98 0.96
CA GLY A 134 -3.25 12.71 -0.47
C GLY A 134 -3.93 11.39 -0.78
N GLY A 135 -3.35 10.31 -0.29
CA GLY A 135 -3.95 8.98 -0.37
C GLY A 135 -3.98 8.40 -1.78
N ASN A 136 -4.87 7.46 -1.98
CA ASN A 136 -4.90 6.62 -3.17
C ASN A 136 -5.00 7.39 -4.49
N LEU A 137 -5.74 8.51 -4.55
CA LEU A 137 -5.85 9.32 -5.77
C LEU A 137 -4.52 9.99 -6.14
N ALA A 138 -3.63 10.26 -5.16
CA ALA A 138 -2.31 10.86 -5.36
C ALA A 138 -1.19 9.82 -5.59
N ALA A 139 -1.51 8.55 -5.73
CA ALA A 139 -0.53 7.50 -5.99
C ALA A 139 0.25 7.77 -7.28
N HIS A 140 1.49 7.29 -7.32
CA HIS A 140 2.31 7.33 -8.53
C HIS A 140 1.64 6.54 -9.67
N PRO A 141 1.89 6.86 -10.93
CA PRO A 141 1.21 6.23 -12.06
C PRO A 141 1.25 4.70 -11.97
N PHE A 142 0.07 4.07 -12.06
CA PHE A 142 -0.12 2.61 -12.00
C PHE A 142 0.29 1.96 -10.66
N GLU A 143 0.52 2.73 -9.60
CA GLU A 143 1.13 2.25 -8.34
C GLU A 143 2.39 1.41 -8.59
N ASN A 144 3.22 1.88 -9.51
CA ASN A 144 4.32 1.10 -10.05
C ASN A 144 5.40 0.75 -9.01
N ASP A 145 5.45 1.42 -7.89
CA ASP A 145 6.51 1.33 -6.88
C ASP A 145 6.06 0.87 -5.50
N ASN A 146 4.79 0.47 -5.34
CA ASN A 146 4.22 -0.03 -4.08
C ASN A 146 4.31 0.96 -2.91
N LEU A 147 4.21 2.25 -3.17
CA LEU A 147 4.29 3.29 -2.13
C LEU A 147 2.94 3.91 -1.76
N ALA A 148 1.83 3.48 -2.35
CA ALA A 148 0.49 3.99 -2.05
C ALA A 148 -0.21 3.19 -0.93
N ALA A 149 -1.30 3.71 -0.39
CA ALA A 149 -2.06 3.05 0.67
C ALA A 149 -2.72 1.74 0.21
N ASN A 150 -3.14 1.66 -1.06
CA ASN A 150 -3.74 0.45 -1.67
C ASN A 150 -2.74 -0.43 -2.42
N SER A 151 -1.46 -0.36 -2.09
CA SER A 151 -0.39 -1.14 -2.70
C SER A 151 -0.58 -2.66 -2.60
N VAL A 152 0.24 -3.37 -3.36
CA VAL A 152 0.28 -4.84 -3.42
C VAL A 152 0.38 -5.46 -2.03
N VAL A 153 -0.46 -6.44 -1.77
CA VAL A 153 -0.38 -7.27 -0.57
C VAL A 153 0.21 -8.62 -0.93
N VAL A 154 1.28 -9.00 -0.25
CA VAL A 154 2.11 -10.16 -0.60
C VAL A 154 1.65 -11.40 0.13
N ASN A 155 1.36 -12.46 -0.62
CA ASN A 155 0.99 -13.79 -0.10
C ASN A 155 2.22 -14.60 0.34
N ASN A 156 2.00 -15.60 1.20
CA ASN A 156 2.97 -16.65 1.54
C ASN A 156 4.30 -16.08 2.05
N SER A 157 4.25 -14.98 2.79
CA SER A 157 5.43 -14.23 3.20
C SER A 157 5.88 -14.53 4.62
N VAL A 158 7.18 -14.37 4.81
CA VAL A 158 7.84 -14.24 6.11
C VAL A 158 8.48 -12.86 6.13
N LYS A 159 8.16 -12.05 7.14
CA LYS A 159 8.68 -10.69 7.30
C LYS A 159 9.28 -10.53 8.69
N TYR A 160 10.46 -9.92 8.74
CA TYR A 160 11.12 -9.53 9.98
C TYR A 160 11.25 -8.00 10.02
N ALA A 161 10.84 -7.42 11.16
CA ALA A 161 11.06 -6.03 11.51
C ALA A 161 11.96 -5.93 12.74
N SER A 162 13.05 -5.16 12.65
CA SER A 162 13.97 -4.96 13.78
C SER A 162 13.33 -4.11 14.88
N PRO A 163 13.84 -4.16 16.11
CA PRO A 163 13.62 -3.07 17.05
C PRO A 163 14.18 -1.76 16.49
N THR A 164 13.63 -0.63 16.93
CA THR A 164 14.24 0.68 16.62
C THR A 164 15.48 0.90 17.48
N LEU A 165 16.64 0.98 16.85
CA LEU A 165 17.93 1.19 17.50
C LEU A 165 18.52 2.52 17.04
N TYR A 166 18.67 3.48 17.97
CA TYR A 166 19.18 4.83 17.68
C TYR A 166 18.41 5.55 16.55
N GLY A 167 17.11 5.32 16.47
CA GLY A 167 16.25 5.87 15.41
C GLY A 167 16.20 5.04 14.12
N VAL A 168 17.02 4.00 13.99
CA VAL A 168 17.06 3.12 12.82
C VAL A 168 16.14 1.91 13.02
N THR A 169 15.29 1.64 12.05
CA THR A 169 14.51 0.40 11.93
C THR A 169 14.77 -0.19 10.55
N PHE A 170 14.94 -1.51 10.45
CA PHE A 170 14.99 -2.19 9.16
C PHE A 170 13.97 -3.32 9.09
N GLU A 171 13.51 -3.60 7.88
CA GLU A 171 12.63 -4.72 7.56
C GLU A 171 13.16 -5.53 6.40
N THR A 172 12.91 -6.82 6.44
CA THR A 172 13.16 -7.72 5.32
C THR A 172 12.02 -8.70 5.17
N MET A 173 11.70 -9.06 3.93
CA MET A 173 10.64 -10.00 3.60
C MET A 173 11.08 -10.97 2.52
N TYR A 174 10.60 -12.20 2.64
CA TYR A 174 10.64 -13.20 1.58
C TYR A 174 9.26 -13.86 1.43
N SER A 175 8.81 -14.06 0.22
CA SER A 175 7.56 -14.74 -0.10
C SER A 175 7.81 -15.92 -1.04
N PHE A 176 7.17 -17.04 -0.71
CA PHE A 176 7.35 -18.31 -1.41
C PHE A 176 6.40 -18.43 -2.61
N SER A 177 6.86 -19.17 -3.63
CA SER A 177 6.05 -19.48 -4.82
C SER A 177 4.87 -20.40 -4.53
N ASN A 178 4.94 -21.20 -3.46
CA ASN A 178 4.01 -22.29 -3.14
C ASN A 178 3.79 -23.28 -4.30
N LYS A 179 4.77 -23.40 -5.23
CA LYS A 179 4.75 -24.32 -6.36
C LYS A 179 5.83 -25.38 -6.21
N ALA A 180 5.42 -26.64 -6.13
CA ALA A 180 6.34 -27.77 -6.00
C ALA A 180 7.29 -27.86 -7.20
N GLY A 181 8.60 -28.01 -6.92
CA GLY A 181 9.65 -28.09 -7.95
C GLY A 181 10.04 -26.75 -8.60
N ASP A 182 9.41 -25.63 -8.20
CA ASP A 182 9.62 -24.32 -8.82
C ASP A 182 9.71 -23.20 -7.77
N PHE A 183 10.79 -23.23 -7.00
CA PHE A 183 11.01 -22.31 -5.87
C PHE A 183 11.06 -20.83 -6.29
N ALA A 184 11.55 -20.53 -7.49
CA ALA A 184 11.77 -19.17 -7.96
C ALA A 184 10.57 -18.54 -8.67
N ASN A 185 9.57 -19.35 -9.05
CA ASN A 185 8.41 -18.90 -9.79
C ASN A 185 7.45 -18.15 -8.86
N ASN A 186 7.10 -16.91 -9.23
CA ASN A 186 6.23 -16.02 -8.44
C ASN A 186 6.60 -15.93 -6.94
N ARG A 187 7.88 -15.73 -6.68
CA ARG A 187 8.39 -15.34 -5.35
C ARG A 187 8.54 -13.83 -5.26
N SER A 188 8.61 -13.30 -4.05
CA SER A 188 9.06 -11.93 -3.82
C SER A 188 10.09 -11.87 -2.70
N TYR A 189 10.88 -10.81 -2.70
CA TYR A 189 11.77 -10.47 -1.59
C TYR A 189 12.10 -8.99 -1.61
N GLY A 190 12.34 -8.45 -0.43
CA GLY A 190 12.69 -7.05 -0.26
C GLY A 190 13.32 -6.76 1.08
N PHE A 191 13.94 -5.61 1.15
CA PHE A 191 14.41 -5.02 2.40
C PHE A 191 14.23 -3.51 2.36
N ALA A 192 14.00 -2.91 3.52
CA ALA A 192 13.95 -1.46 3.67
C ALA A 192 14.55 -1.05 5.01
N VAL A 193 15.01 0.19 5.08
CA VAL A 193 15.53 0.81 6.29
C VAL A 193 14.91 2.18 6.44
N SER A 194 14.56 2.55 7.66
CA SER A 194 14.13 3.90 8.02
C SER A 194 14.99 4.47 9.14
N TYR A 195 15.11 5.79 9.14
CA TYR A 195 15.74 6.56 10.21
C TYR A 195 14.83 7.68 10.64
N THR A 196 14.48 7.73 11.91
CA THR A 196 13.64 8.77 12.51
C THR A 196 14.37 9.39 13.69
N GLN A 197 14.63 10.70 13.61
CA GLN A 197 15.20 11.47 14.71
C GLN A 197 14.61 12.88 14.77
N GLY A 198 13.83 13.15 15.82
CA GLY A 198 13.16 14.42 15.99
C GLY A 198 12.24 14.72 14.79
N PRO A 199 12.43 15.84 14.08
CA PRO A 199 11.59 16.22 12.95
C PRO A 199 11.96 15.53 11.63
N LEU A 200 13.05 14.78 11.57
CA LEU A 200 13.59 14.15 10.35
C LEU A 200 13.16 12.69 10.27
N ASN A 201 12.59 12.30 9.12
CA ASN A 201 12.38 10.90 8.74
C ASN A 201 13.04 10.67 7.38
N LEU A 202 13.80 9.59 7.27
CA LEU A 202 14.42 9.11 6.04
C LEU A 202 14.08 7.63 5.87
N ALA A 203 13.90 7.18 4.64
CA ALA A 203 13.80 5.75 4.35
C ALA A 203 14.32 5.42 2.96
N ALA A 204 14.80 4.18 2.81
CA ALA A 204 15.21 3.62 1.53
C ALA A 204 14.88 2.12 1.52
N GLY A 205 14.62 1.57 0.32
CA GLY A 205 14.32 0.16 0.20
C GLY A 205 14.45 -0.39 -1.21
N TYR A 206 14.36 -1.71 -1.26
CA TYR A 206 14.35 -2.53 -2.47
C TYR A 206 13.29 -3.62 -2.38
N LEU A 207 12.57 -3.85 -3.47
CA LEU A 207 11.57 -4.89 -3.61
C LEU A 207 11.68 -5.55 -4.97
N GLN A 208 11.49 -6.88 -5.04
CA GLN A 208 11.40 -7.62 -6.29
C GLN A 208 10.25 -8.62 -6.25
N PHE A 209 9.47 -8.64 -7.34
CA PHE A 209 8.52 -9.69 -7.68
C PHE A 209 9.00 -10.45 -8.91
N ASN A 210 8.92 -11.78 -8.87
CA ASN A 210 9.20 -12.64 -10.01
C ASN A 210 7.88 -13.23 -10.54
N ASN A 211 7.65 -13.14 -11.84
CA ASN A 211 6.46 -13.68 -12.51
C ASN A 211 5.13 -13.27 -11.87
N ALA A 212 5.01 -11.98 -11.54
CA ALA A 212 3.79 -11.41 -10.98
C ALA A 212 2.60 -11.66 -11.90
N GLY A 213 1.44 -11.98 -11.30
CA GLY A 213 0.22 -12.27 -12.04
C GLY A 213 0.01 -13.75 -12.38
N ASN A 214 0.86 -14.67 -11.90
CA ASN A 214 0.55 -16.09 -11.94
C ASN A 214 -0.63 -16.43 -11.00
N SER A 215 -1.23 -17.60 -11.21
CA SER A 215 -2.39 -18.08 -10.42
C SER A 215 -2.05 -18.42 -8.95
N SER A 216 -0.77 -18.54 -8.61
CA SER A 216 -0.30 -18.84 -7.26
C SER A 216 1.03 -18.15 -6.97
N GLY A 217 1.37 -17.96 -5.70
CA GLY A 217 2.64 -17.38 -5.26
C GLY A 217 2.50 -16.05 -4.54
N ALA A 218 3.51 -15.18 -4.68
CA ALA A 218 3.61 -13.94 -3.92
C ALA A 218 2.52 -12.91 -4.26
N VAL A 219 2.35 -12.62 -5.55
CA VAL A 219 1.31 -11.71 -6.06
C VAL A 219 0.61 -12.34 -7.25
N THR A 220 -0.72 -12.35 -7.27
CA THR A 220 -1.50 -13.14 -8.23
C THR A 220 -2.57 -12.31 -8.92
N THR A 221 -3.03 -12.79 -10.09
CA THR A 221 -4.21 -12.22 -10.76
C THR A 221 -5.51 -12.68 -10.14
N SER A 222 -5.53 -13.85 -9.51
CA SER A 222 -6.75 -14.44 -8.95
C SER A 222 -7.35 -13.65 -7.80
N ASP A 223 -6.50 -12.93 -7.06
CA ASP A 223 -6.90 -12.03 -5.96
C ASP A 223 -6.66 -10.56 -6.26
N THR A 224 -6.32 -10.24 -7.52
CA THR A 224 -6.04 -8.86 -7.99
C THR A 224 -4.93 -8.15 -7.23
N SER A 225 -3.97 -8.91 -6.66
CA SER A 225 -2.86 -8.34 -5.90
C SER A 225 -1.65 -7.95 -6.74
N ALA A 226 -1.58 -8.31 -8.03
CA ALA A 226 -0.49 -7.91 -8.90
C ALA A 226 -0.81 -6.59 -9.62
N ASN A 227 0.02 -5.56 -9.47
CA ASN A 227 -0.14 -4.30 -10.22
C ASN A 227 0.24 -4.45 -11.69
N PHE A 228 1.22 -5.30 -12.00
CA PHE A 228 1.64 -5.62 -13.37
C PHE A 228 1.66 -7.12 -13.62
N LEU A 229 1.24 -7.51 -14.81
CA LEU A 229 1.55 -8.84 -15.35
C LEU A 229 2.93 -8.76 -15.95
N ALA A 230 3.93 -9.39 -15.33
CA ALA A 230 5.32 -9.23 -15.73
C ALA A 230 6.18 -10.43 -15.31
N GLU A 231 7.24 -10.71 -16.08
CA GLU A 231 8.24 -11.70 -15.70
C GLU A 231 8.98 -11.29 -14.44
N ARG A 232 9.26 -9.97 -14.28
CA ARG A 232 9.91 -9.43 -13.08
C ARG A 232 9.61 -7.95 -12.93
N GLN A 233 9.33 -7.55 -11.69
CA GLN A 233 9.26 -6.16 -11.28
C GLN A 233 10.28 -5.93 -10.17
N ARG A 234 11.07 -4.88 -10.29
CA ARG A 234 12.05 -4.43 -9.29
C ARG A 234 11.82 -2.97 -8.98
N VAL A 235 11.86 -2.64 -7.69
CA VAL A 235 11.65 -1.29 -7.20
C VAL A 235 12.80 -0.90 -6.27
N TRP A 236 13.37 0.27 -6.46
CA TRP A 236 14.26 0.97 -5.54
C TRP A 236 13.59 2.27 -5.14
N SER A 237 13.71 2.66 -3.90
CA SER A 237 13.20 3.94 -3.45
C SER A 237 14.04 4.55 -2.34
N LEU A 238 14.06 5.86 -2.32
CA LEU A 238 14.70 6.70 -1.32
C LEU A 238 13.82 7.92 -1.09
N GLY A 239 13.57 8.26 0.16
CA GLY A 239 12.80 9.45 0.49
C GLY A 239 13.09 9.98 1.88
N GLY A 240 12.54 11.15 2.14
CA GLY A 240 12.59 11.74 3.46
C GLY A 240 11.61 12.88 3.61
N ASN A 241 11.24 13.17 4.84
CA ASN A 241 10.50 14.37 5.18
C ASN A 241 11.09 15.06 6.41
N TYR A 242 10.80 16.35 6.51
CA TYR A 242 11.20 17.19 7.64
C TYR A 242 10.03 18.03 8.10
N THR A 243 9.77 18.01 9.41
CA THR A 243 8.70 18.81 10.03
C THR A 243 9.29 20.05 10.68
N TYR A 244 8.84 21.24 10.24
CA TYR A 244 9.19 22.51 10.85
C TYR A 244 7.94 23.29 11.26
N GLY A 245 7.71 23.41 12.54
CA GLY A 245 6.50 24.04 13.06
C GLY A 245 5.23 23.33 12.53
N PRO A 246 4.33 24.07 11.84
CA PRO A 246 3.10 23.47 11.28
C PRO A 246 3.31 22.78 9.92
N ALA A 247 4.49 22.87 9.31
CA ALA A 247 4.79 22.38 7.98
C ALA A 247 5.58 21.08 8.02
N THR A 248 5.16 20.09 7.23
CA THR A 248 5.95 18.91 6.88
C THR A 248 6.21 18.93 5.39
N VAL A 249 7.47 18.85 4.97
CA VAL A 249 7.90 18.84 3.57
C VAL A 249 8.61 17.54 3.30
N GLY A 250 8.27 16.86 2.20
CA GLY A 250 8.83 15.58 1.79
C GLY A 250 9.36 15.59 0.36
N LEU A 251 10.37 14.75 0.12
CA LEU A 251 10.89 14.41 -1.20
C LEU A 251 11.04 12.90 -1.27
N VAL A 252 10.57 12.31 -2.37
CA VAL A 252 10.70 10.86 -2.62
C VAL A 252 11.13 10.64 -4.06
N TRP A 253 12.05 9.72 -4.25
CA TRP A 253 12.40 9.15 -5.54
C TRP A 253 12.17 7.65 -5.50
N SER A 254 11.62 7.10 -6.59
CA SER A 254 11.55 5.67 -6.81
C SER A 254 11.93 5.34 -8.26
N HIS A 255 12.53 4.17 -8.46
CA HIS A 255 12.86 3.60 -9.74
C HIS A 255 12.24 2.22 -9.85
N THR A 256 11.37 2.02 -10.82
CA THR A 256 10.73 0.74 -11.10
C THR A 256 11.16 0.21 -12.45
N GLN A 257 11.64 -1.03 -12.47
CA GLN A 257 11.93 -1.77 -13.69
C GLN A 257 11.01 -2.98 -13.80
N ILE A 258 10.31 -3.07 -14.92
CA ILE A 258 9.34 -4.13 -15.23
C ILE A 258 9.83 -4.83 -16.50
N ASP A 259 10.21 -6.10 -16.37
CA ASP A 259 10.69 -6.91 -17.48
C ASP A 259 9.51 -7.70 -18.06
N ASN A 260 9.33 -7.62 -19.39
CA ASN A 260 8.27 -8.31 -20.14
C ASN A 260 6.86 -8.04 -19.55
N ALA A 261 6.52 -6.75 -19.40
CA ALA A 261 5.16 -6.35 -19.03
C ALA A 261 4.17 -6.82 -20.08
N ALA A 262 3.04 -7.36 -19.63
CA ALA A 262 1.95 -7.87 -20.48
C ALA A 262 0.57 -7.29 -20.07
N GLY A 263 0.52 -6.42 -19.10
CA GLY A 263 -0.67 -5.75 -18.63
C GLY A 263 -0.45 -5.01 -17.31
N VAL A 264 -1.30 -4.03 -17.04
CA VAL A 264 -1.34 -3.25 -15.81
C VAL A 264 -2.74 -3.27 -15.21
N TYR A 265 -2.83 -3.47 -13.90
CA TYR A 265 -4.12 -3.48 -13.20
C TYR A 265 -4.68 -2.05 -13.08
N SER A 266 -5.93 -1.89 -13.43
CA SER A 266 -6.68 -0.66 -13.23
C SER A 266 -7.69 -0.85 -12.10
N PHE A 267 -7.49 -0.18 -10.99
CA PHE A 267 -8.42 -0.22 -9.86
C PHE A 267 -9.79 0.34 -10.23
N GLY A 268 -9.85 1.31 -11.15
CA GLY A 268 -11.12 1.90 -11.61
C GLY A 268 -11.97 0.97 -12.46
N THR A 269 -11.37 0.06 -13.23
CA THR A 269 -12.10 -0.94 -14.03
C THR A 269 -12.18 -2.31 -13.34
N GLY A 270 -11.30 -2.55 -12.37
CA GLY A 270 -11.17 -3.86 -11.72
C GLY A 270 -10.58 -4.94 -12.63
N THR A 271 -9.85 -4.55 -13.69
CA THR A 271 -9.31 -5.47 -14.70
C THR A 271 -7.88 -5.11 -15.08
N TYR A 272 -7.17 -6.05 -15.74
CA TYR A 272 -5.87 -5.79 -16.34
C TYR A 272 -6.04 -5.18 -17.73
N LEU A 273 -5.50 -3.98 -17.91
CA LEU A 273 -5.44 -3.27 -19.17
C LEU A 273 -4.14 -3.60 -19.92
N GLY A 274 -4.17 -3.51 -21.24
CA GLY A 274 -3.00 -3.78 -22.09
C GLY A 274 -2.74 -5.25 -22.39
N SER A 275 -3.55 -6.18 -21.88
CA SER A 275 -3.37 -7.63 -21.97
C SER A 275 -4.24 -8.28 -23.04
N ASN A 276 -4.22 -7.83 -24.28
CA ASN A 276 -5.05 -8.26 -25.40
C ASN A 276 -6.46 -7.67 -25.45
N ASP A 277 -6.82 -7.08 -26.60
CA ASP A 277 -8.16 -6.65 -27.04
C ASP A 277 -8.91 -5.66 -26.13
N ASP A 278 -8.24 -4.87 -25.30
CA ASP A 278 -8.93 -3.82 -24.58
C ASP A 278 -8.88 -2.45 -25.30
N SER A 279 -9.91 -1.66 -25.10
CA SER A 279 -10.05 -0.33 -25.70
C SER A 279 -9.04 0.71 -25.18
N ALA A 280 -8.29 0.37 -24.12
CA ALA A 280 -7.27 1.25 -23.52
C ALA A 280 -5.89 1.08 -24.18
N GLY A 281 -5.73 0.17 -25.16
CA GLY A 281 -4.48 -0.09 -25.86
C GLY A 281 -3.63 -1.19 -25.25
N SER A 282 -2.45 -1.46 -25.83
CA SER A 282 -1.59 -2.58 -25.49
C SER A 282 -0.45 -2.20 -24.54
N LEU A 283 0.03 -3.17 -23.78
CA LEU A 283 1.29 -3.11 -23.03
C LEU A 283 2.08 -4.40 -23.26
N ALA A 284 3.25 -4.29 -23.91
CA ALA A 284 4.11 -5.43 -24.17
C ALA A 284 5.57 -5.02 -24.20
N GLY A 285 6.42 -5.69 -23.40
CA GLY A 285 7.85 -5.44 -23.34
C GLY A 285 8.32 -4.84 -22.01
N SER A 286 9.55 -4.32 -22.00
CA SER A 286 10.15 -3.77 -20.77
C SER A 286 9.77 -2.32 -20.58
N LEU A 287 9.39 -1.99 -19.34
CA LEU A 287 9.04 -0.65 -18.91
C LEU A 287 9.94 -0.25 -17.74
N ARG A 288 10.45 0.98 -17.76
CA ARG A 288 11.14 1.61 -16.64
C ARG A 288 10.44 2.91 -16.29
N LEU A 289 10.32 3.18 -15.00
CA LEU A 289 9.67 4.38 -14.47
C LEU A 289 10.53 4.95 -13.36
N ASP A 290 10.84 6.24 -13.44
CA ASP A 290 11.47 7.02 -12.38
C ASP A 290 10.46 8.05 -11.88
N ASN A 291 10.04 7.95 -10.63
CA ASN A 291 9.14 8.89 -9.99
C ASN A 291 9.95 9.86 -9.13
N PHE A 292 9.65 11.15 -9.24
CA PHE A 292 10.18 12.23 -8.43
C PHE A 292 9.01 12.98 -7.80
N GLU A 293 8.79 12.78 -6.51
CA GLU A 293 7.71 13.43 -5.77
C GLU A 293 8.27 14.50 -4.83
N ALA A 294 7.60 15.66 -4.82
CA ALA A 294 7.70 16.66 -3.78
C ALA A 294 6.32 16.86 -3.14
N ASN A 295 6.25 16.82 -1.82
CA ASN A 295 5.00 16.93 -1.10
C ASN A 295 5.11 17.86 0.11
N VAL A 296 3.97 18.43 0.52
CA VAL A 296 3.88 19.32 1.66
C VAL A 296 2.54 19.18 2.34
N LYS A 297 2.56 19.18 3.67
CA LYS A 297 1.38 19.36 4.52
C LYS A 297 1.58 20.55 5.43
N TYR A 298 0.56 21.39 5.59
CA TYR A 298 0.58 22.53 6.50
C TYR A 298 -0.65 22.50 7.40
N ALA A 299 -0.44 22.44 8.72
CA ALA A 299 -1.49 22.50 9.71
C ALA A 299 -1.89 23.98 9.95
N LEU A 300 -3.03 24.40 9.43
CA LEU A 300 -3.59 25.74 9.66
C LEU A 300 -4.03 25.91 11.11
N THR A 301 -4.64 24.87 11.64
CA THR A 301 -5.03 24.69 13.05
C THR A 301 -4.84 23.23 13.44
N PRO A 302 -4.98 22.85 14.72
CA PRO A 302 -4.96 21.43 15.10
C PRO A 302 -6.03 20.56 14.41
N ALA A 303 -7.13 21.17 13.92
CA ALA A 303 -8.22 20.47 13.25
C ALA A 303 -8.24 20.65 11.72
N TRP A 304 -7.49 21.62 11.18
CA TRP A 304 -7.57 21.95 9.76
C TRP A 304 -6.18 21.97 9.12
N SER A 305 -6.00 21.20 8.05
CA SER A 305 -4.77 21.18 7.29
C SER A 305 -5.02 21.35 5.79
N VAL A 306 -3.99 21.82 5.11
CA VAL A 306 -3.90 21.83 3.64
C VAL A 306 -2.64 21.08 3.24
N SER A 307 -2.69 20.42 2.09
CA SER A 307 -1.58 19.63 1.56
C SER A 307 -1.53 19.71 0.05
N GLY A 308 -0.36 19.48 -0.50
CA GLY A 308 -0.14 19.39 -1.92
C GLY A 308 1.02 18.48 -2.25
N ALA A 309 0.95 17.86 -3.42
CA ALA A 309 2.03 17.06 -3.97
C ALA A 309 2.15 17.28 -5.48
N TYR A 310 3.36 17.16 -5.96
CA TYR A 310 3.66 17.09 -7.38
C TYR A 310 4.60 15.93 -7.63
N THR A 311 4.21 15.04 -8.55
CA THR A 311 5.01 13.91 -9.01
C THR A 311 5.29 14.06 -10.50
N TYR A 312 6.57 14.06 -10.86
CA TYR A 312 7.02 13.86 -12.22
C TYR A 312 7.50 12.42 -12.37
N THR A 313 6.88 11.68 -13.31
CA THR A 313 7.32 10.33 -13.65
C THR A 313 7.93 10.33 -15.04
N HIS A 314 9.17 9.87 -15.15
CA HIS A 314 9.87 9.65 -16.42
C HIS A 314 9.85 8.16 -16.74
N GLY A 315 9.39 7.81 -17.94
CA GLY A 315 9.34 6.44 -18.43
C GLY A 315 10.32 6.17 -19.56
N ALA A 316 10.70 4.90 -19.71
CA ALA A 316 11.36 4.38 -20.92
C ALA A 316 10.63 3.11 -21.36
N TYR A 317 10.08 3.11 -22.56
CA TYR A 317 9.28 2.02 -23.10
C TYR A 317 9.41 1.92 -24.61
N ASN A 318 9.92 0.78 -25.11
CA ASN A 318 10.01 0.47 -26.55
C ASN A 318 10.61 1.59 -27.40
N GLY A 319 11.69 2.24 -26.93
CA GLY A 319 12.37 3.32 -27.64
C GLY A 319 11.67 4.69 -27.53
N THR A 320 10.60 4.80 -26.75
CA THR A 320 9.92 6.06 -26.42
C THR A 320 10.15 6.43 -24.95
N ASN A 321 9.89 7.68 -24.60
CA ASN A 321 10.03 8.20 -23.23
C ASN A 321 8.69 8.79 -22.76
N PRO A 322 7.72 7.94 -22.36
CA PRO A 322 6.50 8.45 -21.76
C PRO A 322 6.79 9.19 -20.45
N GLY A 323 6.05 10.26 -20.19
CA GLY A 323 6.17 11.01 -18.96
C GLY A 323 4.81 11.39 -18.41
N TRP A 324 4.69 11.44 -17.08
CA TRP A 324 3.48 11.82 -16.36
C TRP A 324 3.79 12.99 -15.44
N ASN A 325 2.88 13.96 -15.44
CA ASN A 325 2.84 15.03 -14.45
C ASN A 325 1.57 14.83 -13.62
N THR A 326 1.71 14.59 -12.34
CA THR A 326 0.57 14.45 -11.41
C THR A 326 0.66 15.53 -10.35
N ALA A 327 -0.37 16.36 -10.21
CA ALA A 327 -0.48 17.38 -9.17
C ALA A 327 -1.71 17.13 -8.32
N MET A 328 -1.57 17.24 -7.00
CA MET A 328 -2.62 17.05 -6.01
C MET A 328 -2.68 18.24 -5.06
N LEU A 329 -3.91 18.64 -4.70
CA LEU A 329 -4.20 19.57 -3.59
C LEU A 329 -5.32 19.00 -2.75
N GLN A 330 -5.17 19.03 -1.43
CA GLN A 330 -6.19 18.58 -0.49
C GLN A 330 -6.34 19.57 0.66
N THR A 331 -7.56 19.73 1.15
CA THR A 331 -7.84 20.29 2.47
C THR A 331 -8.61 19.28 3.29
N ASP A 332 -8.27 19.17 4.57
CA ASP A 332 -8.80 18.18 5.50
C ASP A 332 -9.21 18.85 6.82
N TYR A 333 -10.42 18.56 7.27
CA TYR A 333 -10.98 19.12 8.52
C TYR A 333 -11.42 18.00 9.46
N ALA A 334 -10.68 17.82 10.55
CA ALA A 334 -10.97 16.85 11.59
C ALA A 334 -12.06 17.38 12.54
N VAL A 335 -13.26 16.80 12.49
CA VAL A 335 -14.34 17.09 13.43
C VAL A 335 -14.17 16.35 14.74
N SER A 336 -13.36 15.27 14.75
CA SER A 336 -12.95 14.54 15.94
C SER A 336 -11.61 13.84 15.69
N LYS A 337 -11.06 13.13 16.71
CA LYS A 337 -9.86 12.29 16.54
C LYS A 337 -10.06 11.10 15.58
N ARG A 338 -11.30 10.78 15.23
CA ARG A 338 -11.68 9.60 14.44
C ARG A 338 -12.44 9.94 13.17
N THR A 339 -12.85 11.18 13.00
CA THR A 339 -13.72 11.59 11.87
C THR A 339 -13.20 12.87 11.27
N ASP A 340 -13.01 12.88 9.98
CA ASP A 340 -12.64 14.04 9.19
C ASP A 340 -13.40 14.10 7.86
N PHE A 341 -13.45 15.30 7.30
CA PHE A 341 -13.95 15.59 5.95
C PHE A 341 -12.82 16.17 5.12
N TYR A 342 -12.74 15.78 3.86
CA TYR A 342 -11.73 16.27 2.95
C TYR A 342 -12.32 16.72 1.62
N LEU A 343 -11.64 17.67 0.98
CA LEU A 343 -11.80 18.05 -0.41
C LEU A 343 -10.44 17.91 -1.08
N GLU A 344 -10.38 17.11 -2.12
CA GLU A 344 -9.15 16.83 -2.87
C GLU A 344 -9.38 17.03 -4.36
N GLY A 345 -8.37 17.60 -5.02
CA GLY A 345 -8.30 17.70 -6.47
C GLY A 345 -6.99 17.10 -6.98
N VAL A 346 -7.09 16.27 -8.03
CA VAL A 346 -5.94 15.65 -8.68
C VAL A 346 -6.01 15.94 -10.18
N TYR A 347 -4.87 16.31 -10.74
CA TYR A 347 -4.65 16.48 -12.17
C TYR A 347 -3.52 15.57 -12.63
N GLN A 348 -3.73 14.85 -13.72
CA GLN A 348 -2.68 14.06 -14.37
C GLN A 348 -2.62 14.37 -15.85
N ASN A 349 -1.40 14.54 -16.38
CA ASN A 349 -1.11 14.68 -17.81
C ASN A 349 -0.01 13.70 -18.22
N VAL A 350 -0.20 13.09 -19.38
CA VAL A 350 0.74 12.14 -20.01
C VAL A 350 1.30 12.74 -21.28
N HIS A 351 2.56 12.46 -21.59
CA HIS A 351 3.21 12.87 -22.84
C HIS A 351 4.23 11.84 -23.30
N GLY A 352 4.59 11.83 -24.57
CA GLY A 352 5.67 11.02 -25.13
C GLY A 352 5.41 9.51 -25.17
N ALA A 353 4.22 9.03 -24.78
CA ALA A 353 3.84 7.63 -24.87
C ALA A 353 3.48 7.25 -26.31
N PRO A 354 3.75 5.98 -26.73
CA PRO A 354 3.36 5.53 -28.07
C PRO A 354 1.83 5.45 -28.17
N GLN A 355 1.30 5.87 -29.32
CA GLN A 355 -0.13 5.75 -29.62
C GLN A 355 -0.56 4.28 -29.60
N GLY A 356 -1.77 4.01 -29.11
CA GLY A 356 -2.31 2.65 -28.99
C GLY A 356 -1.70 1.82 -27.84
N SER A 357 -0.91 2.47 -26.97
CA SER A 357 -0.47 1.89 -25.70
C SER A 357 -1.35 2.39 -24.55
N VAL A 358 -1.60 1.55 -23.56
CA VAL A 358 -2.26 1.94 -22.32
C VAL A 358 -1.53 3.11 -21.61
N LEU A 359 -0.23 3.24 -21.85
CA LEU A 359 0.60 4.31 -21.30
C LEU A 359 0.28 5.69 -21.87
N SER A 360 -0.47 5.79 -22.99
CA SER A 360 -0.83 7.07 -23.61
C SER A 360 -2.05 7.74 -22.98
N HIS A 361 -2.73 7.07 -22.07
CA HIS A 361 -3.93 7.56 -21.39
C HIS A 361 -3.61 8.00 -19.97
N ALA A 362 -4.11 9.18 -19.58
CA ALA A 362 -4.06 9.55 -18.17
C ALA A 362 -4.96 8.60 -17.36
N MET A 363 -4.45 8.13 -16.22
CA MET A 363 -5.17 7.23 -15.33
C MET A 363 -4.83 7.57 -13.88
N ILE A 364 -5.65 8.42 -13.27
CA ILE A 364 -5.59 8.69 -11.84
C ILE A 364 -5.99 7.40 -11.12
N ASN A 365 -5.20 7.01 -10.12
CA ASN A 365 -5.41 5.78 -9.39
C ASN A 365 -6.85 5.68 -8.83
N THR A 366 -7.39 4.49 -8.73
CA THR A 366 -8.80 4.15 -8.38
C THR A 366 -9.86 4.59 -9.39
N LEU A 367 -9.50 5.30 -10.46
CA LEU A 367 -10.43 5.74 -11.51
C LEU A 367 -10.19 5.00 -12.83
N SER A 368 -11.22 4.90 -13.65
CA SER A 368 -11.07 4.36 -15.01
C SER A 368 -10.22 5.31 -15.88
N PRO A 369 -9.47 4.79 -16.86
CA PRO A 369 -8.60 5.61 -17.70
C PRO A 369 -9.37 6.69 -18.45
N SER A 370 -8.71 7.80 -18.69
CA SER A 370 -9.14 8.81 -19.66
C SER A 370 -9.07 8.26 -21.09
N SER A 371 -9.85 8.80 -22.01
CA SER A 371 -9.67 8.58 -23.46
C SER A 371 -8.58 9.48 -24.05
N THR A 372 -7.98 10.34 -23.24
CA THR A 372 -6.94 11.32 -23.64
C THR A 372 -5.73 11.26 -22.71
N ASP A 373 -4.74 12.07 -22.99
CA ASP A 373 -3.53 12.25 -22.19
C ASP A 373 -3.75 13.06 -20.90
N THR A 374 -4.97 13.51 -20.63
CA THR A 374 -5.28 14.31 -19.43
C THR A 374 -6.47 13.73 -18.67
N GLN A 375 -6.40 13.83 -17.34
CA GLN A 375 -7.51 13.53 -16.44
C GLN A 375 -7.52 14.48 -15.24
N VAL A 376 -8.71 14.90 -14.83
CA VAL A 376 -8.95 15.69 -13.61
C VAL A 376 -9.96 14.96 -12.76
N ALA A 377 -9.67 14.84 -11.48
CA ALA A 377 -10.60 14.34 -10.47
C ALA A 377 -10.75 15.35 -9.34
N VAL A 378 -11.99 15.50 -8.85
CA VAL A 378 -12.29 16.28 -7.64
C VAL A 378 -13.17 15.43 -6.75
N THR A 379 -12.78 15.25 -5.49
CA THR A 379 -13.54 14.47 -4.51
C THR A 379 -13.84 15.26 -3.25
N VAL A 380 -15.06 15.10 -2.76
CA VAL A 380 -15.46 15.50 -1.40
C VAL A 380 -15.78 14.22 -0.65
N GLY A 381 -15.09 13.99 0.45
CA GLY A 381 -15.21 12.72 1.16
C GLY A 381 -15.18 12.86 2.68
N MET A 382 -15.41 11.72 3.32
CA MET A 382 -15.40 11.56 4.77
C MET A 382 -14.64 10.29 5.12
N ARG A 383 -13.85 10.37 6.20
CA ARG A 383 -13.25 9.21 6.85
C ARG A 383 -13.74 9.07 8.27
N HIS A 384 -13.89 7.81 8.70
CA HIS A 384 -14.22 7.48 10.08
C HIS A 384 -13.47 6.24 10.53
N ALA A 385 -12.66 6.38 11.59
CA ALA A 385 -11.96 5.27 12.25
C ALA A 385 -12.72 4.81 13.51
N PHE A 386 -12.78 3.52 13.79
CA PHE A 386 -13.44 2.95 14.96
C PHE A 386 -12.62 1.83 15.62
#